data_a4dc4fd6364e5c6c25cb7177aaf7efd2
#
_entry.id   a4dc4fd6364e5c6c25cb7177aaf7efd2
#
_cell.length_a   1.000
_cell.length_b   1.000
_cell.length_c   1.000
_cell.angle_alpha   90.00
_cell.angle_beta   90.00
_cell.angle_gamma   90.00
#
_symmetry.space_group_name_H-M   'P 1'
#
loop_
_entity.id
_entity.type
_entity.pdbx_description
1 polymer ?
#
loop_
_entity_poly.entity_id
_entity_poly.type
_entity_poly.pdbx_seq_one_letter_code
_entity_poly.pdbx_strand_id
1 'polypeptide(L)'
;MKNKRKFIPIPKDIGDYIAYSEESKTGLVWRVNMGKNFTKGKEPGYPDGKGYLRITFRYRKYKNSRVIYFLNTGIDPEEKQVDHIDMNPLNNKMSNLRLATNQQNNTNKNKQKNNTSGVTGVCWDKRRNKYMSNITRNGKLLALGRFDDFSEAIAVRIAAGKDPRFKDQEYRNPHNDEHTPSPEMLVWAKQYLEDRIERLCWDI
;
A
#
# COMPACT_ATOMS: atom_id res chain seq x y z
N MET A 1 27.40 1.53 -1.60
CA MET A 1 26.54 0.42 -2.08
C MET A 1 25.48 0.11 -1.03
N LYS A 2 24.18 0.30 -1.28
CA LYS A 2 23.12 -0.08 -0.33
C LYS A 2 23.08 -1.61 -0.29
N ASN A 3 23.36 -2.21 0.88
CA ASN A 3 23.22 -3.64 1.10
C ASN A 3 21.79 -4.07 0.72
N LYS A 4 21.62 -4.73 -0.42
CA LYS A 4 20.36 -5.39 -0.77
C LYS A 4 20.10 -6.41 0.34
N ARG A 5 18.98 -6.27 1.03
CA ARG A 5 18.56 -7.27 2.03
C ARG A 5 18.46 -8.63 1.34
N LYS A 6 19.25 -9.59 1.80
CA LYS A 6 19.26 -10.93 1.25
C LYS A 6 17.87 -11.54 1.44
N PHE A 7 17.28 -11.97 0.36
CA PHE A 7 16.02 -12.70 0.37
C PHE A 7 16.19 -14.01 1.16
N ILE A 8 15.23 -14.35 2.02
CA ILE A 8 15.20 -15.60 2.77
C ILE A 8 14.00 -16.40 2.25
N PRO A 9 14.22 -17.50 1.50
CA PRO A 9 13.13 -18.31 0.98
C PRO A 9 12.32 -18.97 2.10
N ILE A 10 11.03 -19.16 1.87
CA ILE A 10 10.17 -19.91 2.77
C ILE A 10 10.47 -21.41 2.59
N PRO A 11 10.74 -22.17 3.67
CA PRO A 11 10.93 -23.61 3.56
C PRO A 11 9.69 -24.28 2.95
N LYS A 12 9.89 -25.15 1.97
CA LYS A 12 8.78 -25.83 1.26
C LYS A 12 7.91 -26.69 2.17
N ASP A 13 8.53 -27.26 3.20
CA ASP A 13 7.88 -28.10 4.20
C ASP A 13 7.25 -27.33 5.37
N ILE A 14 7.21 -26.01 5.31
CA ILE A 14 6.62 -25.19 6.40
C ILE A 14 5.16 -25.58 6.67
N GLY A 15 4.43 -26.00 5.63
CA GLY A 15 3.04 -26.44 5.72
C GLY A 15 2.83 -27.70 6.56
N ASP A 16 3.87 -28.50 6.79
CA ASP A 16 3.80 -29.67 7.68
C ASP A 16 3.70 -29.26 9.15
N TYR A 17 4.20 -28.08 9.48
CA TYR A 17 4.30 -27.56 10.85
C TYR A 17 3.29 -26.48 11.17
N ILE A 18 2.84 -25.71 10.18
CA ILE A 18 2.01 -24.52 10.36
C ILE A 18 0.87 -24.56 9.33
N ALA A 19 -0.33 -24.19 9.77
CA ALA A 19 -1.48 -24.02 8.88
C ALA A 19 -2.00 -22.57 8.93
N TYR A 20 -2.64 -22.14 7.85
CA TYR A 20 -3.47 -20.96 7.83
C TYR A 20 -4.77 -21.21 8.58
N SER A 21 -5.24 -20.22 9.36
CA SER A 21 -6.54 -20.23 10.01
C SER A 21 -7.10 -18.80 10.02
N GLU A 22 -8.28 -18.61 9.44
CA GLU A 22 -8.99 -17.30 9.49
C GLU A 22 -9.43 -16.90 10.89
N GLU A 23 -9.66 -17.86 11.76
CA GLU A 23 -10.11 -17.66 13.13
C GLU A 23 -8.96 -17.21 14.04
N SER A 24 -7.71 -17.51 13.64
CA SER A 24 -6.52 -17.13 14.40
C SER A 24 -6.26 -15.61 14.29
N LYS A 25 -6.01 -14.97 15.43
CA LYS A 25 -5.59 -13.55 15.49
C LYS A 25 -4.30 -13.28 14.72
N THR A 26 -3.46 -14.28 14.56
CA THR A 26 -2.19 -14.17 13.81
C THR A 26 -2.30 -14.66 12.37
N GLY A 27 -3.44 -15.27 12.00
CA GLY A 27 -3.68 -15.93 10.72
C GLY A 27 -3.03 -17.32 10.61
N LEU A 28 -2.33 -17.80 11.65
CA LEU A 28 -1.58 -19.04 11.65
C LEU A 28 -1.84 -19.86 12.90
N VAL A 29 -1.73 -21.19 12.78
CA VAL A 29 -1.78 -22.15 13.90
C VAL A 29 -0.71 -23.22 13.73
N TRP A 30 -0.14 -23.71 14.84
CA TRP A 30 0.76 -24.85 14.83
C TRP A 30 -0.01 -26.14 14.57
N ARG A 31 0.49 -26.96 13.65
CA ARG A 31 -0.07 -28.30 13.33
C ARG A 31 0.51 -29.40 14.22
N VAL A 32 1.69 -29.19 14.73
CA VAL A 32 2.49 -30.19 15.47
C VAL A 32 3.03 -29.61 16.77
N ASN A 33 3.40 -30.51 17.69
CA ASN A 33 4.12 -30.15 18.90
C ASN A 33 5.63 -30.23 18.63
N MET A 34 6.35 -29.12 18.78
CA MET A 34 7.81 -29.07 18.60
C MET A 34 8.53 -28.55 19.86
N GLY A 35 7.86 -28.57 21.00
CA GLY A 35 8.41 -28.10 22.28
C GLY A 35 7.46 -27.11 22.99
N LYS A 36 7.93 -26.65 24.16
CA LYS A 36 7.09 -25.91 25.14
C LYS A 36 6.34 -24.69 24.56
N ASN A 37 6.94 -24.01 23.56
CA ASN A 37 6.37 -22.82 22.93
C ASN A 37 5.73 -23.09 21.55
N PHE A 38 5.81 -24.34 21.05
CA PHE A 38 5.36 -24.75 19.73
C PHE A 38 4.34 -25.87 19.87
N THR A 39 3.18 -25.54 20.43
CA THR A 39 2.13 -26.50 20.75
C THR A 39 1.08 -26.48 19.65
N LYS A 40 0.66 -27.66 19.18
CA LYS A 40 -0.45 -27.81 18.22
C LYS A 40 -1.68 -27.00 18.67
N GLY A 41 -2.27 -26.26 17.74
CA GLY A 41 -3.42 -25.40 17.97
C GLY A 41 -3.09 -24.01 18.51
N LYS A 42 -1.88 -23.77 19.04
CA LYS A 42 -1.47 -22.40 19.43
C LYS A 42 -1.16 -21.54 18.22
N GLU A 43 -1.41 -20.25 18.37
CA GLU A 43 -1.20 -19.23 17.35
C GLU A 43 0.26 -18.76 17.35
N PRO A 44 1.04 -19.03 16.29
CA PRO A 44 2.38 -18.49 16.17
C PRO A 44 2.34 -17.02 15.73
N GLY A 45 3.28 -16.23 16.25
CA GLY A 45 3.49 -14.86 15.82
C GLY A 45 3.70 -13.92 16.99
N TYR A 46 4.56 -12.93 16.75
CA TYR A 46 4.85 -11.85 17.69
C TYR A 46 4.99 -10.53 16.93
N PRO A 47 4.68 -9.38 17.58
CA PRO A 47 4.83 -8.05 16.96
C PRO A 47 6.29 -7.74 16.62
N ASP A 48 6.53 -7.11 15.48
CA ASP A 48 7.89 -6.73 15.02
C ASP A 48 8.28 -5.29 15.38
N GLY A 49 7.48 -4.60 16.20
CA GLY A 49 7.68 -3.19 16.54
C GLY A 49 7.32 -2.20 15.42
N LYS A 50 6.94 -2.69 14.23
CA LYS A 50 6.48 -1.90 13.08
C LYS A 50 5.00 -2.16 12.73
N GLY A 51 4.28 -2.84 13.62
CA GLY A 51 2.87 -3.19 13.46
C GLY A 51 2.61 -4.50 12.73
N TYR A 52 3.64 -5.22 12.24
CA TYR A 52 3.46 -6.51 11.59
C TYR A 52 3.69 -7.67 12.56
N LEU A 53 3.04 -8.79 12.28
CA LEU A 53 3.32 -10.06 12.97
C LEU A 53 4.42 -10.83 12.25
N ARG A 54 5.30 -11.43 13.05
CA ARG A 54 6.38 -12.30 12.58
C ARG A 54 6.36 -13.64 13.30
N ILE A 55 6.76 -14.67 12.58
CA ILE A 55 7.04 -15.99 13.10
C ILE A 55 8.54 -16.30 12.97
N THR A 56 9.09 -17.00 13.95
CA THR A 56 10.42 -17.63 13.85
C THR A 56 10.25 -19.09 13.54
N PHE A 57 10.81 -19.53 12.42
CA PHE A 57 10.85 -20.93 12.01
C PHE A 57 12.28 -21.31 11.60
N ARG A 58 12.83 -22.37 12.14
CA ARG A 58 14.23 -22.83 11.93
C ARG A 58 15.24 -21.68 12.04
N TYR A 59 15.17 -20.91 13.13
CA TYR A 59 16.04 -19.75 13.41
C TYR A 59 15.94 -18.60 12.40
N ARG A 60 14.97 -18.60 11.50
CA ARG A 60 14.71 -17.52 10.55
C ARG A 60 13.38 -16.85 10.83
N LYS A 61 13.34 -15.52 10.61
CA LYS A 61 12.17 -14.68 10.88
C LYS A 61 11.42 -14.40 9.58
N TYR A 62 10.14 -14.74 9.54
CA TYR A 62 9.26 -14.49 8.41
C TYR A 62 8.09 -13.61 8.86
N LYS A 63 7.57 -12.74 7.96
CA LYS A 63 6.29 -12.08 8.21
C LYS A 63 5.16 -13.12 8.12
N ASN A 64 4.18 -13.06 9.02
CA ASN A 64 3.04 -13.97 8.98
C ASN A 64 2.30 -13.88 7.62
N SER A 65 2.03 -12.66 7.13
CA SER A 65 1.39 -12.44 5.84
C SER A 65 2.09 -13.17 4.68
N ARG A 66 3.42 -13.21 4.70
CA ARG A 66 4.20 -13.89 3.67
C ARG A 66 4.06 -15.41 3.76
N VAL A 67 4.06 -15.96 4.97
CA VAL A 67 3.85 -17.41 5.20
C VAL A 67 2.44 -17.79 4.80
N ILE A 68 1.44 -17.00 5.19
CA ILE A 68 0.03 -17.21 4.84
C ILE A 68 -0.15 -17.22 3.33
N TYR A 69 0.43 -16.24 2.63
CA TYR A 69 0.36 -16.18 1.18
C TYR A 69 0.94 -17.45 0.55
N PHE A 70 2.12 -17.87 1.00
CA PHE A 70 2.76 -19.11 0.52
C PHE A 70 1.91 -20.35 0.79
N LEU A 71 1.37 -20.51 2.01
CA LEU A 71 0.55 -21.67 2.39
C LEU A 71 -0.73 -21.79 1.54
N ASN A 72 -1.31 -20.66 1.12
CA ASN A 72 -2.55 -20.68 0.34
C ASN A 72 -2.33 -20.75 -1.17
N THR A 73 -1.18 -20.28 -1.68
CA THR A 73 -0.94 -20.20 -3.13
C THR A 73 0.14 -21.13 -3.64
N GLY A 74 0.97 -21.69 -2.74
CA GLY A 74 2.17 -22.45 -3.10
C GLY A 74 3.30 -21.57 -3.67
N ILE A 75 3.10 -20.25 -3.80
CA ILE A 75 4.06 -19.33 -4.42
C ILE A 75 4.82 -18.56 -3.33
N ASP A 76 6.15 -18.71 -3.27
CA ASP A 76 6.97 -17.83 -2.43
C ASP A 76 6.95 -16.42 -3.05
N PRO A 77 6.56 -15.37 -2.30
CA PRO A 77 6.57 -14.00 -2.78
C PRO A 77 7.92 -13.49 -3.30
N GLU A 78 9.02 -14.16 -2.94
CA GLU A 78 10.39 -13.80 -3.32
C GLU A 78 10.73 -12.33 -3.01
N GLU A 79 11.09 -11.55 -4.04
CA GLU A 79 11.41 -10.11 -3.91
C GLU A 79 10.16 -9.22 -3.87
N LYS A 80 8.99 -9.75 -4.25
CA LYS A 80 7.72 -9.02 -4.15
C LYS A 80 7.30 -8.89 -2.68
N GLN A 81 6.48 -7.91 -2.40
CA GLN A 81 5.93 -7.71 -1.06
C GLN A 81 4.52 -8.27 -1.00
N VAL A 82 4.18 -8.89 0.13
CA VAL A 82 2.78 -9.16 0.47
C VAL A 82 2.23 -7.91 1.13
N ASP A 83 1.26 -7.30 0.48
CA ASP A 83 0.60 -6.05 0.88
C ASP A 83 -0.77 -6.35 1.49
N HIS A 84 -1.18 -5.55 2.47
CA HIS A 84 -2.51 -5.62 3.09
C HIS A 84 -3.42 -4.62 2.38
N ILE A 85 -4.48 -5.10 1.73
CA ILE A 85 -5.38 -4.28 0.91
C ILE A 85 -6.02 -3.17 1.74
N ASP A 86 -6.42 -3.47 2.97
CA ASP A 86 -7.03 -2.54 3.93
C ASP A 86 -6.03 -1.66 4.69
N MET A 87 -4.72 -1.81 4.43
CA MET A 87 -3.62 -1.14 5.13
C MET A 87 -3.48 -1.52 6.62
N ASN A 88 -4.24 -2.48 7.13
CA ASN A 88 -4.10 -2.99 8.48
C ASN A 88 -3.13 -4.19 8.51
N PRO A 89 -1.89 -4.02 9.02
CA PRO A 89 -0.88 -5.08 8.99
C PRO A 89 -1.18 -6.25 9.95
N LEU A 90 -2.22 -6.14 10.76
CA LEU A 90 -2.69 -7.21 11.65
C LEU A 90 -3.79 -8.06 11.00
N ASN A 91 -4.47 -7.54 9.95
CA ASN A 91 -5.49 -8.29 9.24
C ASN A 91 -4.85 -9.24 8.22
N ASN A 92 -4.42 -10.39 8.70
CA ASN A 92 -3.75 -11.42 7.91
C ASN A 92 -4.71 -12.41 7.22
N LYS A 93 -5.98 -12.05 7.01
CA LYS A 93 -6.89 -12.86 6.19
C LYS A 93 -6.38 -12.94 4.76
N MET A 94 -6.42 -14.13 4.15
CA MET A 94 -5.92 -14.32 2.78
C MET A 94 -6.63 -13.41 1.77
N SER A 95 -7.93 -13.16 1.95
CA SER A 95 -8.72 -12.23 1.13
C SER A 95 -8.22 -10.77 1.18
N ASN A 96 -7.47 -10.41 2.23
CA ASN A 96 -6.88 -9.09 2.42
C ASN A 96 -5.40 -9.01 1.96
N LEU A 97 -4.83 -10.12 1.49
CA LEU A 97 -3.42 -10.19 1.10
C LEU A 97 -3.27 -10.24 -0.42
N ARG A 98 -2.34 -9.45 -0.94
CA ARG A 98 -1.98 -9.46 -2.37
C ARG A 98 -0.48 -9.35 -2.58
N LEU A 99 0.02 -9.86 -3.69
CA LEU A 99 1.38 -9.53 -4.12
C LEU A 99 1.40 -8.11 -4.69
N ALA A 100 2.35 -7.34 -4.23
CA ALA A 100 2.56 -5.98 -4.70
C ALA A 100 4.03 -5.74 -5.06
N THR A 101 4.27 -4.97 -6.11
CA THR A 101 5.57 -4.38 -6.36
C THR A 101 5.88 -3.33 -5.31
N ASN A 102 7.15 -2.94 -5.19
CA ASN A 102 7.53 -1.84 -4.29
C ASN A 102 6.77 -0.54 -4.61
N GLN A 103 6.49 -0.28 -5.89
CA GLN A 103 5.74 0.88 -6.34
C GLN A 103 4.28 0.81 -5.87
N GLN A 104 3.59 -0.31 -6.13
CA GLN A 104 2.22 -0.55 -5.68
C GLN A 104 2.07 -0.47 -4.16
N ASN A 105 3.00 -1.08 -3.42
CA ASN A 105 2.98 -1.02 -1.97
C ASN A 105 3.25 0.40 -1.43
N ASN A 106 4.06 1.20 -2.14
CA ASN A 106 4.28 2.60 -1.76
C ASN A 106 3.03 3.46 -1.99
N THR A 107 2.22 3.17 -3.01
CA THR A 107 0.95 3.86 -3.23
C THR A 107 -0.13 3.47 -2.22
N ASN A 108 -0.02 2.27 -1.63
CA ASN A 108 -0.93 1.77 -0.59
C ASN A 108 -0.56 2.21 0.84
N LYS A 109 0.40 3.10 1.02
CA LYS A 109 0.78 3.60 2.34
C LYS A 109 -0.20 4.64 2.86
N ASN A 110 -0.37 4.64 4.18
CA ASN A 110 -1.03 5.72 4.87
C ASN A 110 -0.36 7.06 4.56
N LYS A 111 -1.15 8.13 4.61
CA LYS A 111 -0.69 9.51 4.52
C LYS A 111 0.53 9.74 5.41
N GLN A 112 1.55 10.38 4.88
CA GLN A 112 2.74 10.72 5.65
C GLN A 112 2.40 11.70 6.78
N LYS A 113 3.04 11.55 7.94
CA LYS A 113 2.80 12.40 9.12
C LYS A 113 3.05 13.90 8.87
N ASN A 114 3.89 14.23 7.90
CA ASN A 114 4.19 15.60 7.48
C ASN A 114 3.24 16.14 6.38
N ASN A 115 2.22 15.40 6.01
CA ASN A 115 1.20 15.89 5.08
C ASN A 115 0.25 16.84 5.83
N THR A 116 0.45 18.14 5.63
CA THR A 116 -0.33 19.21 6.27
C THR A 116 -1.64 19.50 5.55
N SER A 117 -1.78 19.13 4.27
CA SER A 117 -3.00 19.38 3.49
C SER A 117 -4.13 18.38 3.77
N GLY A 118 -3.81 17.23 4.36
CA GLY A 118 -4.79 16.15 4.49
C GLY A 118 -4.97 15.30 3.22
N VAL A 119 -4.52 15.74 2.06
CA VAL A 119 -4.71 15.06 0.76
C VAL A 119 -3.37 14.68 0.16
N THR A 120 -3.23 13.40 -0.22
CA THR A 120 -2.00 12.92 -0.88
C THR A 120 -1.86 13.55 -2.27
N GLY A 121 -0.72 14.20 -2.52
CA GLY A 121 -0.43 14.87 -3.79
C GLY A 121 -0.95 16.30 -3.88
N VAL A 122 -1.53 16.84 -2.80
CA VAL A 122 -1.85 18.26 -2.68
C VAL A 122 -1.02 18.89 -1.56
N CYS A 123 -0.37 20.00 -1.81
CA CYS A 123 0.41 20.75 -0.82
C CYS A 123 0.36 22.25 -1.05
N TRP A 124 0.64 23.01 0.00
CA TRP A 124 0.74 24.48 -0.08
C TRP A 124 2.13 24.90 -0.58
N ASP A 125 2.18 25.63 -1.70
CA ASP A 125 3.40 26.26 -2.22
C ASP A 125 3.56 27.66 -1.58
N LYS A 126 4.34 27.73 -0.51
CA LYS A 126 4.60 28.98 0.24
C LYS A 126 5.18 30.09 -0.62
N ARG A 127 5.98 29.76 -1.65
CA ARG A 127 6.65 30.75 -2.49
C ARG A 127 5.67 31.45 -3.44
N ARG A 128 4.64 30.73 -3.86
CA ARG A 128 3.66 31.23 -4.83
C ARG A 128 2.30 31.52 -4.21
N ASN A 129 2.15 31.21 -2.92
CA ASN A 129 0.90 31.38 -2.18
C ASN A 129 -0.28 30.69 -2.88
N LYS A 130 -0.07 29.41 -3.29
CA LYS A 130 -1.06 28.59 -4.01
C LYS A 130 -1.02 27.14 -3.57
N TYR A 131 -2.13 26.45 -3.71
CA TYR A 131 -2.18 24.99 -3.57
C TYR A 131 -1.64 24.34 -4.84
N MET A 132 -0.69 23.41 -4.66
CA MET A 132 -0.08 22.66 -5.75
C MET A 132 -0.62 21.23 -5.75
N SER A 133 -1.14 20.80 -6.90
CA SER A 133 -1.59 19.43 -7.13
C SER A 133 -0.55 18.67 -7.96
N ASN A 134 -0.18 17.49 -7.52
CA ASN A 134 0.84 16.64 -8.14
C ASN A 134 0.42 15.18 -8.19
N ILE A 135 0.95 14.44 -9.17
CA ILE A 135 0.88 12.99 -9.22
C ILE A 135 2.26 12.42 -9.59
N THR A 136 2.61 11.25 -9.07
CA THR A 136 3.85 10.57 -9.47
C THR A 136 3.50 9.46 -10.45
N ARG A 137 4.15 9.41 -11.60
CA ARG A 137 4.02 8.34 -12.59
C ARG A 137 5.40 7.85 -13.00
N ASN A 138 5.58 6.53 -13.03
CA ASN A 138 6.87 5.91 -13.41
C ASN A 138 8.07 6.54 -12.67
N GLY A 139 7.90 6.85 -11.36
CA GLY A 139 8.92 7.49 -10.54
C GLY A 139 9.13 8.98 -10.80
N LYS A 140 8.45 9.58 -11.78
CA LYS A 140 8.52 11.02 -12.08
C LYS A 140 7.34 11.77 -11.44
N LEU A 141 7.63 12.89 -10.78
CA LEU A 141 6.62 13.79 -10.23
C LEU A 141 6.08 14.69 -11.34
N LEU A 142 4.78 14.61 -11.61
CA LEU A 142 4.07 15.45 -12.56
C LEU A 142 3.29 16.53 -11.82
N ALA A 143 3.51 17.81 -12.16
CA ALA A 143 2.78 18.94 -11.58
C ALA A 143 1.47 19.13 -12.34
N LEU A 144 0.36 18.73 -11.73
CA LEU A 144 -0.99 18.86 -12.34
C LEU A 144 -1.44 20.31 -12.41
N GLY A 145 -1.10 21.16 -11.47
CA GLY A 145 -1.42 22.57 -11.46
C GLY A 145 -1.15 23.26 -10.13
N ARG A 146 -1.40 24.58 -10.13
CA ARG A 146 -1.42 25.43 -8.94
C ARG A 146 -2.70 26.23 -8.92
N PHE A 147 -3.35 26.27 -7.78
CA PHE A 147 -4.72 26.76 -7.60
C PHE A 147 -4.76 27.71 -6.41
N ASP A 148 -5.64 28.68 -6.48
CA ASP A 148 -5.92 29.56 -5.34
C ASP A 148 -6.84 28.87 -4.35
N ASP A 149 -7.72 28.01 -4.83
CA ASP A 149 -8.66 27.24 -4.03
C ASP A 149 -8.14 25.82 -3.75
N PHE A 150 -8.30 25.39 -2.49
CA PHE A 150 -7.89 24.05 -2.04
C PHE A 150 -8.75 22.95 -2.68
N SER A 151 -10.05 23.20 -2.85
CA SER A 151 -11.00 22.25 -3.42
C SER A 151 -10.71 21.99 -4.90
N GLU A 152 -10.29 23.00 -5.65
CA GLU A 152 -9.82 22.86 -7.04
C GLU A 152 -8.59 21.95 -7.12
N ALA A 153 -7.61 22.19 -6.26
CA ALA A 153 -6.40 21.36 -6.21
C ALA A 153 -6.73 19.89 -5.90
N ILE A 154 -7.69 19.65 -4.99
CA ILE A 154 -8.18 18.30 -4.65
C ILE A 154 -8.91 17.70 -5.84
N ALA A 155 -9.83 18.41 -6.47
CA ALA A 155 -10.62 17.90 -7.57
C ALA A 155 -9.75 17.46 -8.74
N VAL A 156 -8.74 18.26 -9.11
CA VAL A 156 -7.77 17.92 -10.15
C VAL A 156 -6.92 16.69 -9.74
N ARG A 157 -6.53 16.58 -8.48
CA ARG A 157 -5.79 15.40 -7.98
C ARG A 157 -6.63 14.11 -8.04
N ILE A 158 -7.91 14.20 -7.68
CA ILE A 158 -8.85 13.07 -7.73
C ILE A 158 -9.12 12.68 -9.18
N ALA A 159 -9.38 13.65 -10.05
CA ALA A 159 -9.63 13.41 -11.46
C ALA A 159 -8.43 12.71 -12.12
N ALA A 160 -7.21 13.19 -11.87
CA ALA A 160 -5.98 12.54 -12.35
C ALA A 160 -5.80 11.12 -11.82
N GLY A 161 -6.17 10.85 -10.57
CA GLY A 161 -6.08 9.51 -10.00
C GLY A 161 -7.06 8.50 -10.61
N LYS A 162 -8.17 8.97 -11.16
CA LYS A 162 -9.19 8.14 -11.86
C LYS A 162 -8.93 8.01 -13.35
N ASP A 163 -8.08 8.83 -13.91
CA ASP A 163 -7.79 8.85 -15.35
C ASP A 163 -6.93 7.64 -15.75
N PRO A 164 -7.34 6.85 -16.75
CA PRO A 164 -6.60 5.69 -17.24
C PRO A 164 -5.15 5.99 -17.65
N ARG A 165 -4.86 7.21 -18.07
CA ARG A 165 -3.52 7.66 -18.46
C ARG A 165 -2.54 7.70 -17.29
N PHE A 166 -3.04 7.76 -16.04
CA PHE A 166 -2.25 7.72 -14.80
C PHE A 166 -2.41 6.38 -14.04
N LYS A 167 -2.71 5.28 -14.75
CA LYS A 167 -3.09 3.96 -14.20
C LYS A 167 -2.15 3.37 -13.15
N ASP A 168 -0.87 3.75 -13.17
CA ASP A 168 0.09 3.21 -12.19
C ASP A 168 -0.13 3.77 -10.77
N GLN A 169 -1.08 4.68 -10.62
CA GLN A 169 -1.37 5.40 -9.39
C GLN A 169 -2.87 5.44 -9.13
N GLU A 170 -3.44 4.38 -8.59
CA GLU A 170 -4.77 4.49 -8.00
C GLU A 170 -4.74 5.58 -6.92
N TYR A 171 -5.56 6.61 -7.11
CA TYR A 171 -5.80 7.58 -6.05
C TYR A 171 -6.47 6.88 -4.88
N ARG A 172 -5.77 6.77 -3.78
CA ARG A 172 -6.35 6.40 -2.51
C ARG A 172 -6.46 7.65 -1.65
N ASN A 173 -7.68 7.99 -1.35
CA ASN A 173 -7.99 8.92 -0.27
C ASN A 173 -8.70 8.15 0.84
N PRO A 174 -7.96 7.40 1.68
CA PRO A 174 -8.58 6.57 2.71
C PRO A 174 -9.23 7.36 3.84
N HIS A 175 -9.08 8.70 3.85
CA HIS A 175 -9.43 9.50 5.03
C HIS A 175 -10.19 10.79 4.73
N ASN A 176 -10.75 10.98 3.52
CA ASN A 176 -11.21 12.32 3.14
C ASN A 176 -12.64 12.36 2.61
N ASP A 177 -13.60 11.86 3.37
CA ASP A 177 -15.01 12.20 3.15
C ASP A 177 -15.27 13.71 3.40
N GLU A 178 -14.44 14.34 4.23
CA GLU A 178 -14.51 15.78 4.56
C GLU A 178 -14.13 16.71 3.39
N HIS A 179 -13.39 16.22 2.40
CA HIS A 179 -12.87 17.02 1.29
C HIS A 179 -13.26 16.47 -0.09
N THR A 180 -14.39 15.76 -0.18
CA THR A 180 -14.88 15.27 -1.48
C THR A 180 -15.40 16.45 -2.31
N PRO A 181 -14.79 16.77 -3.47
CA PRO A 181 -15.28 17.85 -4.32
C PRO A 181 -16.68 17.56 -4.84
N SER A 182 -17.43 18.62 -5.14
CA SER A 182 -18.75 18.47 -5.76
C SER A 182 -18.66 17.79 -7.13
N PRO A 183 -19.75 17.15 -7.62
CA PRO A 183 -19.78 16.55 -8.94
C PRO A 183 -19.42 17.55 -10.06
N GLU A 184 -19.87 18.79 -9.97
CA GLU A 184 -19.60 19.85 -10.93
C GLU A 184 -18.10 20.19 -10.95
N MET A 185 -17.47 20.28 -9.78
CA MET A 185 -16.04 20.53 -9.65
C MET A 185 -15.21 19.37 -10.22
N LEU A 186 -15.67 18.13 -10.09
CA LEU A 186 -15.01 16.97 -10.70
C LEU A 186 -15.12 16.98 -12.23
N VAL A 187 -16.26 17.44 -12.79
CA VAL A 187 -16.41 17.63 -14.24
C VAL A 187 -15.44 18.71 -14.74
N TRP A 188 -15.40 19.87 -14.08
CA TRP A 188 -14.45 20.93 -14.38
C TRP A 188 -12.99 20.42 -14.31
N ALA A 189 -12.64 19.67 -13.27
CA ALA A 189 -11.29 19.16 -13.09
C ALA A 189 -10.86 18.17 -14.19
N LYS A 190 -11.78 17.38 -14.72
CA LYS A 190 -11.51 16.51 -15.88
C LYS A 190 -11.20 17.35 -17.12
N GLN A 191 -12.02 18.36 -17.43
CA GLN A 191 -11.77 19.24 -18.56
C GLN A 191 -10.44 19.97 -18.42
N TYR A 192 -10.15 20.51 -17.23
CA TYR A 192 -8.87 21.15 -16.93
C TYR A 192 -7.68 20.21 -17.20
N LEU A 193 -7.79 18.92 -16.85
CA LEU A 193 -6.72 17.95 -17.10
C LEU A 193 -6.54 17.68 -18.59
N GLU A 194 -7.62 17.54 -19.37
CA GLU A 194 -7.54 17.39 -20.83
C GLU A 194 -6.77 18.54 -21.46
N ASP A 195 -7.20 19.78 -21.19
CA ASP A 195 -6.55 20.98 -21.71
C ASP A 195 -5.07 21.08 -21.31
N ARG A 196 -4.75 20.56 -20.11
CA ARG A 196 -3.38 20.59 -19.61
C ARG A 196 -2.50 19.52 -20.23
N ILE A 197 -3.01 18.32 -20.45
CA ILE A 197 -2.32 17.22 -21.13
C ILE A 197 -1.99 17.63 -22.56
N GLU A 198 -2.96 18.19 -23.28
CA GLU A 198 -2.77 18.69 -24.64
C GLU A 198 -1.69 19.77 -24.70
N ARG A 199 -1.77 20.79 -23.81
CA ARG A 199 -0.80 21.91 -23.79
C ARG A 199 0.63 21.49 -23.46
N LEU A 200 0.81 20.45 -22.66
CA LEU A 200 2.13 20.02 -22.19
C LEU A 200 2.71 18.90 -23.05
N CYS A 201 1.98 18.43 -24.07
CA CYS A 201 2.38 17.26 -24.91
C CYS A 201 2.86 16.11 -24.02
N TRP A 202 2.15 15.84 -22.95
CA TRP A 202 2.52 14.74 -22.09
C TRP A 202 2.24 13.43 -22.79
N ASP A 203 3.30 12.73 -23.23
CA ASP A 203 3.24 11.31 -23.61
C ASP A 203 2.95 10.48 -22.36
N ILE A 204 1.66 10.36 -22.06
CA ILE A 204 1.19 9.65 -20.86
C ILE A 204 0.60 8.30 -21.27
#